data_79fd1f35da8d3d8a2d8a71fe3434d239
#
_entry.id   79fd1f35da8d3d8a2d8a71fe3434d239
#
_cell.length_a   1.000
_cell.length_b   1.000
_cell.length_c   1.000
_cell.angle_alpha   90.00
_cell.angle_beta   90.00
_cell.angle_gamma   90.00
#
_symmetry.space_group_name_H-M   'P 1'
#
loop_
_entity.id
_entity.type
_entity.pdbx_description
1 polymer ?
#
loop_
_entity_poly.entity_id
_entity_poly.type
_entity_poly.pdbx_seq_one_letter_code
_entity_poly.pdbx_strand_id
1 'polypeptide(L)'
;IAAVEAGATQIECTVNGIGERAGNTSLEEVVMILKTRKDLFEGYTTNIDTKQIYPASKLVSLLTGVTTQPNKAIVGANAFSHESGIHQHGVLANPETYEIMKPETVGRNVDSLVLGKLSGKHAFIDKLNNLGLSGFDDKKIEQLFAEFKNLADRKKYVLDDDIISLVSGDAAEVVKGRLSLEQFEISRKDSKTK
;
A
#
# COMPACT_ATOMS: atom_id res chain seq x y z
N ILE A 1 -9.31 -13.66 -20.60
CA ILE A 1 -10.77 -13.44 -20.53
C ILE A 1 -11.43 -13.89 -21.82
N ALA A 2 -11.04 -13.40 -23.01
CA ALA A 2 -11.62 -13.79 -24.28
C ALA A 2 -11.68 -15.32 -24.49
N ALA A 3 -10.68 -16.06 -24.01
CA ALA A 3 -10.70 -17.53 -24.06
C ALA A 3 -11.82 -18.14 -23.19
N VAL A 4 -12.08 -17.53 -22.02
CA VAL A 4 -13.20 -17.96 -21.14
C VAL A 4 -14.54 -17.72 -21.83
N GLU A 5 -14.72 -16.54 -22.43
CA GLU A 5 -15.94 -16.22 -23.20
C GLU A 5 -16.12 -17.15 -24.39
N ALA A 6 -15.01 -17.61 -25.00
CA ALA A 6 -15.01 -18.59 -26.07
C ALA A 6 -15.17 -20.05 -25.61
N GLY A 7 -15.36 -20.31 -24.30
CA GLY A 7 -15.65 -21.63 -23.75
C GLY A 7 -14.46 -22.36 -23.11
N ALA A 8 -13.33 -21.70 -22.86
CA ALA A 8 -12.24 -22.32 -22.11
C ALA A 8 -12.68 -22.57 -20.64
N THR A 9 -12.48 -23.80 -20.18
CA THR A 9 -12.82 -24.23 -18.82
C THR A 9 -11.62 -24.32 -17.88
N GLN A 10 -10.41 -24.22 -18.44
CA GLN A 10 -9.15 -24.23 -17.71
C GLN A 10 -8.27 -23.07 -18.18
N ILE A 11 -7.65 -22.36 -17.24
CA ILE A 11 -6.73 -21.28 -17.50
C ILE A 11 -5.40 -21.59 -16.81
N GLU A 12 -4.33 -21.64 -17.58
CA GLU A 12 -2.98 -21.69 -17.03
C GLU A 12 -2.50 -20.28 -16.76
N CYS A 13 -2.09 -20.02 -15.51
CA CYS A 13 -1.68 -18.72 -15.03
C CYS A 13 -0.66 -18.86 -13.90
N THR A 14 -0.01 -17.79 -13.53
CA THR A 14 1.00 -17.79 -12.46
C THR A 14 0.72 -16.68 -11.44
N VAL A 15 1.09 -16.92 -10.19
CA VAL A 15 1.03 -15.87 -9.16
C VAL A 15 1.97 -14.73 -9.58
N ASN A 16 1.51 -13.50 -9.48
CA ASN A 16 2.20 -12.28 -9.92
C ASN A 16 2.46 -12.21 -11.45
N GLY A 17 1.96 -13.15 -12.23
CA GLY A 17 2.25 -13.25 -13.65
C GLY A 17 3.70 -13.58 -13.97
N ILE A 18 4.45 -14.19 -13.02
CA ILE A 18 5.86 -14.53 -13.26
C ILE A 18 6.00 -15.53 -14.40
N GLY A 19 7.09 -15.41 -15.16
CA GLY A 19 7.38 -16.32 -16.26
C GLY A 19 8.50 -15.78 -17.13
N GLU A 20 8.78 -16.51 -18.19
CA GLU A 20 9.80 -16.12 -19.18
C GLU A 20 9.40 -14.83 -19.91
N ARG A 21 10.37 -14.00 -20.25
CA ARG A 21 10.22 -12.74 -21.01
C ARG A 21 9.24 -11.76 -20.36
N ALA A 22 8.04 -11.61 -20.96
CA ALA A 22 6.99 -10.71 -20.48
C ALA A 22 6.12 -11.33 -19.37
N GLY A 23 6.40 -12.56 -18.97
CA GLY A 23 5.63 -13.30 -17.97
C GLY A 23 4.42 -14.01 -18.54
N ASN A 24 3.58 -14.50 -17.64
CA ASN A 24 2.34 -15.21 -17.92
C ASN A 24 1.12 -14.40 -17.47
N THR A 25 -0.06 -14.92 -17.76
CA THR A 25 -1.31 -14.39 -17.20
C THR A 25 -1.27 -14.45 -15.67
N SER A 26 -1.62 -13.35 -15.03
CA SER A 26 -1.62 -13.24 -13.58
C SER A 26 -2.83 -13.93 -12.96
N LEU A 27 -2.62 -14.87 -12.06
CA LEU A 27 -3.68 -15.60 -11.35
C LEU A 27 -4.63 -14.64 -10.62
N GLU A 28 -4.07 -13.68 -9.89
CA GLU A 28 -4.82 -12.70 -9.13
C GLU A 28 -5.76 -11.86 -10.02
N GLU A 29 -5.33 -11.52 -11.22
CA GLU A 29 -6.13 -10.71 -12.14
C GLU A 29 -7.29 -11.53 -12.72
N VAL A 30 -7.05 -12.79 -13.12
CA VAL A 30 -8.09 -13.67 -13.62
C VAL A 30 -9.14 -13.97 -12.55
N VAL A 31 -8.70 -14.33 -11.36
CA VAL A 31 -9.61 -14.67 -10.25
C VAL A 31 -10.45 -13.48 -9.85
N MET A 32 -9.82 -12.31 -9.70
CA MET A 32 -10.53 -11.13 -9.21
C MET A 32 -11.44 -10.50 -10.27
N ILE A 33 -11.13 -10.60 -11.58
CA ILE A 33 -12.07 -10.14 -12.60
C ILE A 33 -13.35 -10.99 -12.60
N LEU A 34 -13.25 -12.31 -12.48
CA LEU A 34 -14.42 -13.18 -12.40
C LEU A 34 -15.25 -12.91 -11.13
N LYS A 35 -14.59 -12.52 -10.02
CA LYS A 35 -15.26 -12.23 -8.76
C LYS A 35 -15.92 -10.85 -8.73
N THR A 36 -15.29 -9.84 -9.31
CA THR A 36 -15.78 -8.45 -9.27
C THR A 36 -16.76 -8.13 -10.39
N ARG A 37 -16.60 -8.74 -11.56
CA ARG A 37 -17.43 -8.49 -12.73
C ARG A 37 -18.44 -9.60 -12.97
N LYS A 38 -19.17 -9.97 -11.91
CA LYS A 38 -20.27 -10.95 -11.99
C LYS A 38 -21.36 -10.53 -12.98
N ASP A 39 -21.51 -9.23 -13.20
CA ASP A 39 -22.38 -8.65 -14.21
C ASP A 39 -22.05 -9.14 -15.64
N LEU A 40 -20.77 -9.37 -15.95
CA LEU A 40 -20.29 -9.85 -17.24
C LEU A 40 -20.02 -11.37 -17.26
N PHE A 41 -19.67 -11.94 -16.13
CA PHE A 41 -19.23 -13.35 -16.01
C PHE A 41 -20.19 -14.16 -15.13
N GLU A 42 -21.51 -13.94 -15.29
CA GLU A 42 -22.52 -14.75 -14.61
C GLU A 42 -22.35 -16.22 -14.98
N GLY A 43 -22.31 -17.09 -13.96
CA GLY A 43 -22.09 -18.53 -14.15
C GLY A 43 -20.63 -18.98 -14.18
N TYR A 44 -19.67 -18.07 -14.30
CA TYR A 44 -18.25 -18.40 -14.18
C TYR A 44 -17.79 -18.30 -12.73
N THR A 45 -17.24 -19.39 -12.18
CA THR A 45 -16.82 -19.47 -10.79
C THR A 45 -15.43 -20.08 -10.66
N THR A 46 -14.77 -19.81 -9.55
CA THR A 46 -13.52 -20.44 -9.16
C THR A 46 -13.55 -20.74 -7.66
N ASN A 47 -12.95 -21.87 -7.25
CA ASN A 47 -12.84 -22.28 -5.85
C ASN A 47 -11.60 -21.70 -5.15
N ILE A 48 -10.87 -20.78 -5.79
CA ILE A 48 -9.69 -20.16 -5.19
C ILE A 48 -10.13 -19.26 -4.03
N ASP A 49 -9.54 -19.51 -2.86
CA ASP A 49 -9.69 -18.61 -1.71
C ASP A 49 -8.95 -17.29 -1.98
N THR A 50 -9.71 -16.26 -2.30
CA THR A 50 -9.15 -14.96 -2.65
C THR A 50 -8.35 -14.32 -1.50
N LYS A 51 -8.63 -14.68 -0.24
CA LYS A 51 -7.86 -14.18 0.92
C LYS A 51 -6.41 -14.67 0.94
N GLN A 52 -6.08 -15.70 0.16
CA GLN A 52 -4.71 -16.19 0.00
C GLN A 52 -3.94 -15.50 -1.13
N ILE A 53 -4.57 -14.67 -1.94
CA ILE A 53 -3.94 -14.01 -3.10
C ILE A 53 -2.76 -13.14 -2.67
N TYR A 54 -2.98 -12.22 -1.74
CA TYR A 54 -1.90 -11.31 -1.29
C TYR A 54 -0.79 -12.04 -0.52
N PRO A 55 -1.08 -12.92 0.45
CA PRO A 55 -0.05 -13.76 1.08
C PRO A 55 0.76 -14.58 0.09
N ALA A 56 0.12 -15.24 -0.89
CA ALA A 56 0.81 -16.02 -1.92
C ALA A 56 1.70 -15.13 -2.80
N SER A 57 1.22 -13.95 -3.21
CA SER A 57 2.00 -12.98 -3.96
C SER A 57 3.28 -12.57 -3.21
N LYS A 58 3.18 -12.29 -1.91
CA LYS A 58 4.33 -11.95 -1.07
C LYS A 58 5.30 -13.10 -0.92
N LEU A 59 4.79 -14.30 -0.71
CA LEU A 59 5.62 -15.51 -0.58
C LEU A 59 6.40 -15.77 -1.89
N VAL A 60 5.74 -15.69 -3.04
CA VAL A 60 6.39 -15.88 -4.34
C VAL A 60 7.48 -14.82 -4.55
N SER A 61 7.19 -13.55 -4.27
CA SER A 61 8.20 -12.48 -4.37
C SER A 61 9.40 -12.72 -3.46
N LEU A 62 9.17 -13.19 -2.23
CA LEU A 62 10.22 -13.51 -1.28
C LEU A 62 11.11 -14.67 -1.75
N LEU A 63 10.49 -15.76 -2.22
CA LEU A 63 11.21 -16.98 -2.60
C LEU A 63 11.97 -16.83 -3.93
N THR A 64 11.42 -16.06 -4.87
CA THR A 64 12.02 -15.89 -6.21
C THR A 64 12.94 -14.68 -6.31
N GLY A 65 12.86 -13.72 -5.39
CA GLY A 65 13.51 -12.42 -5.50
C GLY A 65 12.88 -11.49 -6.54
N VAL A 66 11.83 -11.93 -7.26
CA VAL A 66 11.12 -11.13 -8.26
C VAL A 66 10.03 -10.32 -7.56
N THR A 67 10.26 -9.03 -7.38
CA THR A 67 9.30 -8.13 -6.73
C THR A 67 8.21 -7.69 -7.70
N THR A 68 6.99 -7.55 -7.20
CA THR A 68 5.88 -6.96 -7.96
C THR A 68 6.08 -5.46 -8.13
N GLN A 69 5.67 -4.94 -9.29
CA GLN A 69 5.63 -3.48 -9.48
C GLN A 69 4.68 -2.83 -8.47
N PRO A 70 5.02 -1.63 -7.94
CA PRO A 70 4.16 -0.95 -6.95
C PRO A 70 2.73 -0.72 -7.42
N ASN A 71 2.53 -0.48 -8.72
CA ASN A 71 1.24 -0.24 -9.36
C ASN A 71 0.61 -1.50 -9.97
N LYS A 72 1.15 -2.71 -9.70
CA LYS A 72 0.52 -3.93 -10.17
C LYS A 72 -0.88 -4.08 -9.60
N ALA A 73 -1.83 -4.41 -10.46
CA ALA A 73 -3.21 -4.63 -10.04
C ALA A 73 -3.28 -5.64 -8.88
N ILE A 74 -4.15 -5.39 -7.91
CA ILE A 74 -4.52 -6.27 -6.79
C ILE A 74 -3.42 -6.46 -5.75
N VAL A 75 -2.19 -6.78 -6.14
CA VAL A 75 -1.09 -7.17 -5.23
C VAL A 75 0.02 -6.12 -5.09
N GLY A 76 0.05 -5.12 -5.94
CA GLY A 76 1.04 -4.04 -5.89
C GLY A 76 0.92 -3.21 -4.62
N ALA A 77 2.02 -2.58 -4.20
CA ALA A 77 2.05 -1.77 -2.98
C ALA A 77 0.99 -0.66 -3.00
N ASN A 78 0.76 -0.06 -4.18
CA ASN A 78 -0.18 1.06 -4.35
C ASN A 78 -1.61 0.63 -4.72
N ALA A 79 -1.90 -0.68 -4.88
CA ALA A 79 -3.17 -1.16 -5.43
C ALA A 79 -4.42 -0.66 -4.65
N PHE A 80 -4.28 -0.42 -3.35
CA PHE A 80 -5.34 0.07 -2.45
C PHE A 80 -4.94 1.36 -1.73
N SER A 81 -4.01 2.13 -2.28
CA SER A 81 -3.49 3.33 -1.62
C SER A 81 -4.08 4.58 -2.24
N HIS A 82 -4.61 5.48 -1.42
CA HIS A 82 -5.14 6.76 -1.80
C HIS A 82 -4.36 7.89 -1.11
N GLU A 83 -3.60 8.67 -1.86
CA GLU A 83 -2.82 9.80 -1.33
C GLU A 83 -3.52 11.14 -1.58
N SER A 84 -4.24 11.28 -2.69
CA SER A 84 -4.97 12.52 -3.03
C SER A 84 -6.08 12.81 -2.02
N GLY A 85 -6.12 14.05 -1.50
CA GLY A 85 -7.12 14.47 -0.50
C GLY A 85 -8.57 14.28 -0.97
N ILE A 86 -8.87 14.48 -2.26
CA ILE A 86 -10.22 14.26 -2.82
C ILE A 86 -10.57 12.76 -2.85
N HIS A 87 -9.62 11.90 -3.18
CA HIS A 87 -9.82 10.45 -3.16
C HIS A 87 -9.98 9.94 -1.73
N GLN A 88 -9.12 10.39 -0.81
CA GLN A 88 -9.20 10.05 0.62
C GLN A 88 -10.55 10.46 1.21
N HIS A 89 -11.01 11.68 0.92
CA HIS A 89 -12.33 12.14 1.37
C HIS A 89 -13.47 11.30 0.77
N GLY A 90 -13.39 10.95 -0.50
CA GLY A 90 -14.39 10.11 -1.17
C GLY A 90 -14.46 8.71 -0.57
N VAL A 91 -13.32 8.09 -0.29
CA VAL A 91 -13.24 6.76 0.35
C VAL A 91 -13.79 6.79 1.78
N LEU A 92 -13.49 7.83 2.56
CA LEU A 92 -14.03 8.01 3.91
C LEU A 92 -15.54 8.20 3.91
N ALA A 93 -16.09 8.91 2.90
CA ALA A 93 -17.53 9.12 2.78
C ALA A 93 -18.26 7.87 2.24
N ASN A 94 -17.71 7.23 1.22
CA ASN A 94 -18.19 5.96 0.66
C ASN A 94 -17.05 5.21 -0.04
N PRO A 95 -16.54 4.13 0.54
CA PRO A 95 -15.44 3.34 -0.03
C PRO A 95 -15.71 2.86 -1.46
N GLU A 96 -16.96 2.52 -1.81
CA GLU A 96 -17.34 2.04 -3.13
C GLU A 96 -17.16 3.08 -4.26
N THR A 97 -16.95 4.35 -3.90
CA THR A 97 -16.70 5.42 -4.88
C THR A 97 -15.41 5.20 -5.69
N TYR A 98 -14.38 4.61 -5.06
CA TYR A 98 -13.07 4.38 -5.68
C TYR A 98 -12.58 2.94 -5.54
N GLU A 99 -13.24 2.11 -4.74
CA GLU A 99 -12.82 0.73 -4.44
C GLU A 99 -13.88 -0.26 -4.88
N ILE A 100 -13.69 -0.85 -6.06
CA ILE A 100 -14.53 -1.95 -6.55
C ILE A 100 -14.33 -3.22 -5.72
N MET A 101 -13.15 -3.38 -5.10
CA MET A 101 -12.81 -4.48 -4.20
C MET A 101 -12.10 -3.96 -2.95
N LYS A 102 -12.37 -4.60 -1.82
CA LYS A 102 -11.75 -4.25 -0.53
C LYS A 102 -10.43 -5.00 -0.34
N PRO A 103 -9.43 -4.40 0.32
CA PRO A 103 -8.14 -5.05 0.59
C PRO A 103 -8.29 -6.41 1.28
N GLU A 104 -9.22 -6.54 2.23
CA GLU A 104 -9.48 -7.77 2.99
C GLU A 104 -9.98 -8.90 2.09
N THR A 105 -10.61 -8.57 0.96
CA THR A 105 -11.10 -9.56 -0.01
C THR A 105 -9.96 -10.38 -0.60
N VAL A 106 -8.78 -9.80 -0.69
CA VAL A 106 -7.57 -10.45 -1.22
C VAL A 106 -6.56 -10.82 -0.11
N GLY A 107 -6.98 -10.74 1.15
CA GLY A 107 -6.15 -11.08 2.31
C GLY A 107 -5.09 -10.03 2.66
N ARG A 108 -5.34 -8.78 2.28
CA ARG A 108 -4.47 -7.65 2.60
C ARG A 108 -5.11 -6.82 3.70
N ASN A 109 -4.48 -6.80 4.88
CA ASN A 109 -4.81 -5.85 5.92
C ASN A 109 -4.04 -4.55 5.62
N VAL A 110 -4.72 -3.57 5.09
CA VAL A 110 -4.08 -2.28 4.77
C VAL A 110 -4.96 -1.18 5.30
N ASP A 111 -4.35 -0.26 6.00
CA ASP A 111 -4.82 1.10 5.99
C ASP A 111 -4.77 1.58 4.54
N SER A 112 -5.92 1.68 3.88
CA SER A 112 -6.03 2.15 2.49
C SER A 112 -5.55 3.59 2.33
N LEU A 113 -5.44 4.32 3.44
CA LEU A 113 -5.00 5.70 3.50
C LEU A 113 -3.50 5.80 3.80
N VAL A 114 -2.72 5.95 2.76
CA VAL A 114 -1.30 6.33 2.89
C VAL A 114 -1.22 7.85 2.99
N LEU A 115 -0.69 8.33 4.12
CA LEU A 115 -0.49 9.77 4.30
C LEU A 115 0.77 10.25 3.58
N GLY A 116 0.63 11.35 2.86
CA GLY A 116 1.70 11.98 2.11
C GLY A 116 1.43 13.45 1.84
N LYS A 117 2.23 14.04 0.96
CA LYS A 117 2.14 15.47 0.62
C LYS A 117 0.75 15.95 0.20
N LEU A 118 -0.01 15.10 -0.52
CA LEU A 118 -1.34 15.44 -1.05
C LEU A 118 -2.49 15.13 -0.08
N SER A 119 -2.20 14.51 1.06
CA SER A 119 -3.23 14.17 2.05
C SER A 119 -3.86 15.41 2.68
N GLY A 120 -5.18 15.39 2.81
CA GLY A 120 -5.98 16.44 3.43
C GLY A 120 -6.09 16.29 4.96
N LYS A 121 -6.61 17.33 5.64
CA LYS A 121 -6.78 17.36 7.10
C LYS A 121 -7.69 16.23 7.60
N HIS A 122 -8.76 15.89 6.87
CA HIS A 122 -9.68 14.81 7.28
C HIS A 122 -8.97 13.45 7.32
N ALA A 123 -8.18 13.11 6.29
CA ALA A 123 -7.43 11.86 6.27
C ALA A 123 -6.38 11.79 7.40
N PHE A 124 -5.77 12.93 7.76
CA PHE A 124 -4.85 13.01 8.88
C PHE A 124 -5.57 12.77 10.23
N ILE A 125 -6.75 13.37 10.43
CA ILE A 125 -7.57 13.17 11.65
C ILE A 125 -8.01 11.70 11.76
N ASP A 126 -8.47 11.11 10.65
CA ASP A 126 -8.88 9.71 10.62
C ASP A 126 -7.72 8.79 10.98
N LYS A 127 -6.52 9.06 10.46
CA LYS A 127 -5.31 8.31 10.81
C LYS A 127 -4.93 8.45 12.28
N LEU A 128 -5.04 9.65 12.87
CA LEU A 128 -4.84 9.84 14.30
C LEU A 128 -5.80 8.97 15.13
N ASN A 129 -7.09 8.96 14.76
CA ASN A 129 -8.09 8.13 15.44
C ASN A 129 -7.78 6.64 15.32
N ASN A 130 -7.37 6.17 14.15
CA ASN A 130 -7.01 4.77 13.91
C ASN A 130 -5.76 4.34 14.70
N LEU A 131 -4.85 5.27 14.99
CA LEU A 131 -3.70 5.05 15.87
C LEU A 131 -4.02 5.19 17.36
N GLY A 132 -5.29 5.43 17.71
CA GLY A 132 -5.70 5.64 19.11
C GLY A 132 -5.29 7.00 19.67
N LEU A 133 -4.87 7.93 18.81
CA LEU A 133 -4.43 9.28 19.18
C LEU A 133 -5.62 10.25 19.04
N SER A 134 -6.48 10.31 20.04
CA SER A 134 -7.70 11.14 20.04
C SER A 134 -7.70 12.15 21.19
N GLY A 135 -8.68 13.07 21.16
CA GLY A 135 -8.89 14.04 22.24
C GLY A 135 -8.15 15.37 22.06
N PHE A 136 -7.67 15.67 20.86
CA PHE A 136 -7.08 16.97 20.54
C PHE A 136 -8.16 17.99 20.18
N ASP A 137 -7.95 19.23 20.61
CA ASP A 137 -8.76 20.37 20.17
C ASP A 137 -8.41 20.79 18.73
N ASP A 138 -9.25 21.59 18.12
CA ASP A 138 -9.07 22.04 16.72
C ASP A 138 -7.75 22.76 16.49
N LYS A 139 -7.30 23.54 17.50
CA LYS A 139 -6.05 24.30 17.42
C LYS A 139 -4.83 23.37 17.43
N LYS A 140 -4.86 22.33 18.26
CA LYS A 140 -3.79 21.32 18.31
C LYS A 140 -3.77 20.49 17.03
N ILE A 141 -4.93 20.13 16.47
CA ILE A 141 -5.03 19.44 15.19
C ILE A 141 -4.45 20.29 14.06
N GLU A 142 -4.71 21.59 14.02
CA GLU A 142 -4.13 22.47 13.01
C GLU A 142 -2.59 22.54 13.09
N GLN A 143 -2.07 22.64 14.31
CA GLN A 143 -0.62 22.63 14.54
C GLN A 143 -0.01 21.30 14.06
N LEU A 144 -0.55 20.17 14.52
CA LEU A 144 -0.07 18.83 14.14
C LEU A 144 -0.16 18.60 12.62
N PHE A 145 -1.23 19.07 11.99
CA PHE A 145 -1.39 18.96 10.54
C PHE A 145 -0.35 19.80 9.79
N ALA A 146 -0.02 21.01 10.26
CA ALA A 146 1.04 21.81 9.67
C ALA A 146 2.42 21.14 9.80
N GLU A 147 2.72 20.57 10.95
CA GLU A 147 3.94 19.78 11.20
C GLU A 147 4.00 18.52 10.32
N PHE A 148 2.88 17.80 10.19
CA PHE A 148 2.74 16.67 9.26
C PHE A 148 3.04 17.09 7.81
N LYS A 149 2.51 18.21 7.33
CA LYS A 149 2.77 18.71 5.96
C LYS A 149 4.26 19.00 5.76
N ASN A 150 4.93 19.61 6.73
CA ASN A 150 6.37 19.86 6.69
C ASN A 150 7.17 18.54 6.64
N LEU A 151 6.71 17.50 7.35
CA LEU A 151 7.33 16.18 7.32
C LEU A 151 7.13 15.51 5.94
N ALA A 152 5.92 15.55 5.42
CA ALA A 152 5.55 14.96 4.13
C ALA A 152 6.21 15.65 2.92
N ASP A 153 6.64 16.90 3.05
CA ASP A 153 7.46 17.58 2.05
C ASP A 153 8.90 17.07 1.99
N ARG A 154 9.39 16.52 3.09
CA ARG A 154 10.76 15.98 3.22
C ARG A 154 10.83 14.47 3.03
N LYS A 155 9.73 13.76 3.27
CA LYS A 155 9.67 12.30 3.30
C LYS A 155 8.62 11.81 2.31
N LYS A 156 9.00 10.94 1.38
CA LYS A 156 8.09 10.42 0.33
C LYS A 156 6.91 9.65 0.89
N TYR A 157 7.12 8.92 1.98
CA TYR A 157 6.09 8.15 2.70
C TYR A 157 6.18 8.49 4.18
N VAL A 158 5.05 8.88 4.78
CA VAL A 158 4.94 9.11 6.22
C VAL A 158 4.40 7.83 6.85
N LEU A 159 5.15 7.27 7.76
CA LEU A 159 4.82 6.03 8.46
C LEU A 159 4.04 6.34 9.75
N ASP A 160 3.41 5.33 10.32
CA ASP A 160 2.66 5.45 11.57
C ASP A 160 3.54 5.92 12.73
N ASP A 161 4.77 5.40 12.82
CA ASP A 161 5.75 5.82 13.81
C ASP A 161 6.12 7.32 13.70
N ASP A 162 6.15 7.85 12.48
CA ASP A 162 6.38 9.28 12.27
C ASP A 162 5.26 10.14 12.84
N ILE A 163 4.01 9.68 12.69
CA ILE A 163 2.83 10.37 13.21
C ILE A 163 2.80 10.29 14.74
N ILE A 164 3.09 9.12 15.30
CA ILE A 164 3.19 8.92 16.74
C ILE A 164 4.25 9.84 17.34
N SER A 165 5.44 9.89 16.74
CA SER A 165 6.53 10.78 17.16
C SER A 165 6.15 12.25 17.08
N LEU A 166 5.45 12.65 16.02
CA LEU A 166 4.98 14.02 15.82
C LEU A 166 3.98 14.44 16.91
N VAL A 167 3.07 13.54 17.28
CA VAL A 167 2.07 13.79 18.36
C VAL A 167 2.71 13.82 19.74
N SER A 168 3.67 12.93 19.99
CA SER A 168 4.37 12.85 21.29
C SER A 168 5.26 14.07 21.57
N GLY A 169 5.48 14.93 20.59
CA GLY A 169 6.39 16.07 20.71
C GLY A 169 7.87 15.65 20.73
N ASP A 170 8.14 14.38 20.55
CA ASP A 170 9.47 13.77 20.58
C ASP A 170 10.24 13.92 19.25
N ALA A 171 9.77 14.78 18.38
CA ALA A 171 10.52 15.10 17.14
C ALA A 171 11.94 15.67 17.40
N ALA A 172 12.32 15.87 18.66
CA ALA A 172 13.64 16.34 19.07
C ALA A 172 14.29 15.59 20.24
N GLU A 173 13.58 14.73 20.94
CA GLU A 173 14.21 13.79 21.87
C GLU A 173 14.27 12.40 21.24
N VAL A 174 15.27 12.24 20.37
CA VAL A 174 15.85 10.91 20.14
C VAL A 174 15.97 10.28 21.52
N VAL A 175 15.24 9.20 21.75
CA VAL A 175 15.47 8.35 22.92
C VAL A 175 16.98 8.26 23.05
N LYS A 176 17.53 8.83 24.12
CA LYS A 176 18.94 8.68 24.44
C LYS A 176 19.15 7.20 24.68
N GLY A 177 19.31 6.47 23.56
CA GLY A 177 19.71 5.08 23.59
C GLY A 177 21.05 4.97 24.32
N ARG A 178 21.34 3.83 24.87
CA ARG A 178 22.65 3.52 25.48
C ARG A 178 23.81 3.61 24.47
N LEU A 179 23.51 3.87 23.19
CA LEU A 179 24.47 3.99 22.10
C LEU A 179 24.27 5.32 21.40
N SER A 180 25.33 6.09 21.25
CA SER A 180 25.40 7.28 20.44
C SER A 180 26.44 7.10 19.34
N LEU A 181 26.14 7.54 18.11
CA LEU A 181 27.10 7.57 17.03
C LEU A 181 27.95 8.83 17.20
N GLU A 182 29.18 8.70 17.69
CA GLU A 182 30.08 9.82 17.95
C GLU A 182 30.83 10.27 16.69
N GLN A 183 31.14 9.33 15.80
CA GLN A 183 31.84 9.62 14.55
C GLN A 183 31.42 8.66 13.44
N PHE A 184 31.24 9.19 12.24
CA PHE A 184 30.97 8.43 11.02
C PHE A 184 31.81 9.01 9.89
N GLU A 185 32.66 8.18 9.29
CA GLU A 185 33.55 8.57 8.19
C GLU A 185 33.33 7.66 6.98
N ILE A 186 33.08 8.24 5.82
CA ILE A 186 33.03 7.52 4.54
C ILE A 186 34.24 7.96 3.72
N SER A 187 35.17 7.03 3.46
CA SER A 187 36.26 7.25 2.54
C SER A 187 36.03 6.49 1.23
N ARG A 188 36.09 7.17 0.09
CA ARG A 188 36.06 6.58 -1.24
C ARG A 188 37.50 6.53 -1.77
N LYS A 189 38.03 5.33 -1.98
CA LYS A 189 39.27 5.13 -2.75
C LYS A 189 38.92 5.05 -4.22
N ASP A 190 39.30 6.07 -4.99
CA ASP A 190 39.23 5.97 -6.44
C ASP A 190 40.29 4.98 -6.90
N SER A 191 39.86 3.82 -7.40
CA SER A 191 40.74 2.92 -8.10
C SER A 191 41.08 3.57 -9.46
N LYS A 192 42.25 4.16 -9.59
CA LYS A 192 42.82 4.47 -10.91
C LYS A 192 43.04 3.16 -11.64
N THR A 193 42.13 2.83 -12.54
CA THR A 193 42.39 1.80 -13.57
C THR A 193 43.48 2.36 -14.50
N LYS A 194 44.62 1.68 -14.54
CA LYS A 194 45.61 1.86 -15.58
C LYS A 194 45.13 1.16 -16.84
#